data_2e49e07cafb5845bed9227771f564be9
#
_entry.id   2e49e07cafb5845bed9227771f564be9
#
_cell.length_a   1.000
_cell.length_b   1.000
_cell.length_c   1.000
_cell.angle_alpha   90.00
_cell.angle_beta   90.00
_cell.angle_gamma   90.00
#
_symmetry.space_group_name_H-M   'P 1'
#
loop_
_entity.id
_entity.type
_entity.pdbx_description
1 polymer ?
#
loop_
_entity_poly.entity_id
_entity_poly.type
_entity_poly.pdbx_seq_one_letter_code
_entity_poly.pdbx_strand_id
1 'polypeptide(L)'
;LARSGGTVAAGNPIGTLEVAGDLRFESGSTYAVELSESASDRIVASGKASIAGGNVTLAMENSPDLLSQSQVESLVGRRYDILDAAGGIDGRFDAVLPNYLFLGGTLDYAANAIRLDIGRNGTTLASVAQTPNQAAVAGAVETLGAGNPVYESLLLSENAATAQRAFQQLSGEIYPALAGLLLNDS
;
A
#
# COMPACT_ATOMS: atom_id res chain seq x y z
N LEU A 1 22.07 7.57 11.71
CA LEU A 1 21.86 8.54 10.63
C LEU A 1 21.75 7.81 9.29
N ALA A 2 20.57 7.87 8.66
CA ALA A 2 20.34 7.43 7.27
C ALA A 2 20.51 8.65 6.35
N ARG A 3 21.55 8.69 5.56
CA ARG A 3 21.81 9.77 4.59
C ARG A 3 21.03 9.55 3.30
N SER A 4 20.92 10.62 2.49
CA SER A 4 20.37 10.52 1.14
C SER A 4 21.05 9.40 0.33
N GLY A 5 20.27 8.50 -0.29
CA GLY A 5 20.74 7.30 -0.96
C GLY A 5 21.13 6.13 -0.04
N GLY A 6 21.18 6.35 1.27
CA GLY A 6 21.46 5.28 2.25
C GLY A 6 20.22 4.50 2.62
N THR A 7 20.41 3.21 2.89
CA THR A 7 19.36 2.30 3.38
C THR A 7 19.65 1.88 4.81
N VAL A 8 18.61 1.87 5.65
CA VAL A 8 18.63 1.27 6.98
C VAL A 8 17.70 0.07 6.96
N ALA A 9 18.18 -1.09 7.42
CA ALA A 9 17.40 -2.30 7.64
C ALA A 9 17.62 -2.75 9.09
N ALA A 10 16.59 -3.27 9.74
CA ALA A 10 16.69 -3.67 11.14
C ALA A 10 17.22 -5.10 11.33
N GLY A 11 17.20 -5.90 10.29
CA GLY A 11 17.71 -7.28 10.35
C GLY A 11 17.73 -8.00 9.01
N ASN A 12 18.20 -9.22 9.02
CA ASN A 12 18.00 -10.30 8.06
C ASN A 12 18.40 -11.58 8.80
N PRO A 13 17.45 -12.39 9.26
CA PRO A 13 15.98 -12.33 9.17
C PRO A 13 15.36 -11.16 9.97
N ILE A 14 14.03 -11.06 9.93
CA ILE A 14 13.23 -10.05 10.68
C ILE A 14 13.79 -9.86 12.10
N GLY A 15 14.07 -8.62 12.46
CA GLY A 15 14.71 -8.28 13.72
C GLY A 15 14.39 -6.89 14.25
N THR A 16 15.01 -6.59 15.38
CA THR A 16 14.94 -5.26 15.99
C THR A 16 16.31 -4.61 16.01
N LEU A 17 16.41 -3.44 15.41
CA LEU A 17 17.59 -2.58 15.49
C LEU A 17 17.44 -1.62 16.68
N GLU A 18 18.26 -1.80 17.69
CA GLU A 18 18.32 -0.87 18.81
C GLU A 18 19.30 0.27 18.52
N VAL A 19 18.85 1.51 18.70
CA VAL A 19 19.62 2.74 18.50
C VAL A 19 19.77 3.45 19.85
N ALA A 20 20.99 3.48 20.37
CA ALA A 20 21.31 4.24 21.56
C ALA A 20 21.46 5.72 21.18
N GLY A 21 20.45 6.53 21.47
CA GLY A 21 20.41 7.98 21.16
C GLY A 21 19.42 8.29 20.02
N ASP A 22 19.73 9.39 19.31
CA ASP A 22 18.85 9.92 18.27
C ASP A 22 19.01 9.17 16.94
N LEU A 23 17.87 9.00 16.26
CA LEU A 23 17.78 8.46 14.92
C LEU A 23 17.43 9.59 13.94
N ARG A 24 18.06 9.59 12.76
CA ARG A 24 17.74 10.57 11.72
C ARG A 24 17.68 9.90 10.35
N PHE A 25 16.59 10.17 9.63
CA PHE A 25 16.43 9.90 8.21
C PHE A 25 16.48 11.20 7.43
N GLU A 26 17.39 11.29 6.46
CA GLU A 26 17.48 12.41 5.53
C GLU A 26 16.57 12.18 4.32
N SER A 27 16.21 13.24 3.62
CA SER A 27 15.49 13.15 2.35
C SER A 27 16.24 12.25 1.37
N GLY A 28 15.51 11.37 0.66
CA GLY A 28 16.09 10.39 -0.25
C GLY A 28 16.75 9.17 0.42
N SER A 29 16.64 9.03 1.75
CA SER A 29 17.01 7.79 2.45
C SER A 29 15.94 6.71 2.30
N THR A 30 16.30 5.47 2.60
CA THR A 30 15.38 4.33 2.60
C THR A 30 15.38 3.64 3.94
N TYR A 31 14.20 3.37 4.48
CA TYR A 31 13.99 2.41 5.56
C TYR A 31 13.44 1.11 4.95
N ALA A 32 14.27 0.08 4.88
CA ALA A 32 13.86 -1.24 4.41
C ALA A 32 13.26 -2.03 5.56
N VAL A 33 12.05 -2.53 5.36
CA VAL A 33 11.28 -3.29 6.36
C VAL A 33 10.94 -4.65 5.78
N GLU A 34 11.45 -5.71 6.39
CA GLU A 34 11.02 -7.07 6.11
C GLU A 34 9.77 -7.41 6.91
N LEU A 35 8.85 -8.13 6.27
CA LEU A 35 7.56 -8.52 6.83
C LEU A 35 7.34 -10.03 6.71
N SER A 36 6.63 -10.59 7.68
CA SER A 36 5.95 -11.88 7.59
C SER A 36 4.47 -11.71 7.96
N GLU A 37 3.69 -12.77 7.97
CA GLU A 37 2.29 -12.71 8.38
C GLU A 37 2.09 -12.23 9.82
N SER A 38 3.10 -12.35 10.69
CA SER A 38 2.97 -12.10 12.13
C SER A 38 4.03 -11.17 12.71
N ALA A 39 5.06 -10.80 11.96
CA ALA A 39 6.17 -10.01 12.43
C ALA A 39 6.71 -9.06 11.36
N SER A 40 7.43 -8.04 11.79
CA SER A 40 8.15 -7.09 10.94
C SER A 40 9.50 -6.71 11.55
N ASP A 41 10.35 -6.21 10.71
CA ASP A 41 11.50 -5.41 11.16
C ASP A 41 11.02 -4.21 11.98
N ARG A 42 11.81 -3.87 13.00
CA ARG A 42 11.52 -2.76 13.92
C ARG A 42 12.80 -2.01 14.29
N ILE A 43 12.71 -0.69 14.37
CA ILE A 43 13.76 0.13 14.98
C ILE A 43 13.26 0.65 16.33
N VAL A 44 14.10 0.57 17.35
CA VAL A 44 13.83 1.14 18.68
C VAL A 44 14.96 2.11 19.04
N ALA A 45 14.64 3.40 19.06
CA ALA A 45 15.59 4.46 19.43
C ALA A 45 15.33 4.95 20.85
N SER A 46 16.38 5.06 21.68
CA SER A 46 16.25 5.62 23.02
C SER A 46 16.15 7.16 23.04
N GLY A 47 16.53 7.82 21.94
CA GLY A 47 16.39 9.24 21.73
C GLY A 47 15.23 9.61 20.81
N LYS A 48 15.35 10.77 20.13
CA LYS A 48 14.38 11.28 19.17
C LYS A 48 14.61 10.70 17.78
N ALA A 49 13.52 10.42 17.05
CA ALA A 49 13.58 10.12 15.62
C ALA A 49 13.19 11.39 14.82
N SER A 50 14.09 11.86 13.96
CA SER A 50 13.87 12.98 13.05
C SER A 50 13.85 12.49 11.63
N ILE A 51 12.72 12.68 10.94
CA ILE A 51 12.47 12.16 9.59
C ILE A 51 12.27 13.35 8.65
N ALA A 52 13.28 13.63 7.83
CA ALA A 52 13.26 14.73 6.86
C ALA A 52 12.72 14.31 5.48
N GLY A 53 12.12 13.13 5.38
CA GLY A 53 11.65 12.49 4.15
C GLY A 53 12.27 11.11 3.98
N GLY A 54 12.34 10.63 2.73
CA GLY A 54 12.78 9.28 2.38
C GLY A 54 11.62 8.30 2.26
N ASN A 55 11.91 7.06 1.87
CA ASN A 55 10.90 6.05 1.61
C ASN A 55 11.00 4.89 2.59
N VAL A 56 9.85 4.31 2.90
CA VAL A 56 9.79 2.98 3.52
C VAL A 56 9.59 1.96 2.40
N THR A 57 10.44 0.94 2.33
CA THR A 57 10.30 -0.16 1.36
C THR A 57 9.94 -1.44 2.08
N LEU A 58 8.99 -2.19 1.51
CA LEU A 58 8.46 -3.41 2.09
C LEU A 58 8.88 -4.62 1.26
N ALA A 59 9.41 -5.63 1.91
CA ALA A 59 9.76 -6.92 1.34
C ALA A 59 9.25 -8.06 2.22
N MET A 60 9.09 -9.25 1.66
CA MET A 60 8.89 -10.46 2.49
C MET A 60 10.21 -10.85 3.13
N GLU A 61 10.13 -11.45 4.31
CA GLU A 61 11.29 -12.03 4.99
C GLU A 61 12.12 -12.92 4.06
N ASN A 62 13.43 -12.71 4.05
CA ASN A 62 14.38 -13.40 3.18
C ASN A 62 14.19 -13.18 1.67
N SER A 63 13.50 -12.11 1.26
CA SER A 63 13.37 -11.71 -0.14
C SER A 63 14.06 -10.36 -0.39
N PRO A 64 14.88 -10.23 -1.43
CA PRO A 64 15.46 -8.94 -1.79
C PRO A 64 14.48 -8.03 -2.54
N ASP A 65 13.36 -8.60 -3.02
CA ASP A 65 12.40 -7.90 -3.87
C ASP A 65 11.31 -7.22 -3.04
N LEU A 66 10.81 -6.09 -3.55
CA LEU A 66 9.63 -5.45 -2.98
C LEU A 66 8.42 -6.40 -3.03
N LEU A 67 7.50 -6.26 -2.09
CA LEU A 67 6.26 -7.03 -2.07
C LEU A 67 5.56 -6.99 -3.42
N SER A 68 5.23 -8.16 -3.97
CA SER A 68 4.31 -8.26 -5.11
C SER A 68 2.88 -7.89 -4.71
N GLN A 69 2.01 -7.61 -5.67
CA GLN A 69 0.61 -7.29 -5.38
C GLN A 69 -0.10 -8.41 -4.62
N SER A 70 0.14 -9.68 -4.97
CA SER A 70 -0.43 -10.83 -4.26
C SER A 70 0.10 -10.98 -2.83
N GLN A 71 1.35 -10.58 -2.57
CA GLN A 71 1.89 -10.55 -1.21
C GLN A 71 1.26 -9.41 -0.39
N VAL A 72 1.09 -8.21 -0.97
CA VAL A 72 0.35 -7.13 -0.31
C VAL A 72 -1.08 -7.57 0.01
N GLU A 73 -1.76 -8.25 -0.93
CA GLU A 73 -3.10 -8.81 -0.71
C GLU A 73 -3.15 -9.77 0.48
N SER A 74 -2.20 -10.70 0.57
CA SER A 74 -2.14 -11.68 1.66
C SER A 74 -1.92 -11.05 3.05
N LEU A 75 -1.38 -9.84 3.09
CA LEU A 75 -1.11 -9.08 4.30
C LEU A 75 -2.19 -8.02 4.60
N VAL A 76 -3.24 -7.88 3.78
CA VAL A 76 -4.31 -6.90 4.01
C VAL A 76 -4.92 -7.07 5.40
N GLY A 77 -5.06 -5.97 6.11
CA GLY A 77 -5.56 -5.93 7.49
C GLY A 77 -4.50 -6.16 8.56
N ARG A 78 -3.26 -6.45 8.16
CA ARG A 78 -2.14 -6.56 9.11
C ARG A 78 -1.62 -5.18 9.50
N ARG A 79 -1.20 -5.09 10.76
CA ARG A 79 -0.59 -3.90 11.36
C ARG A 79 0.72 -4.27 12.03
N TYR A 80 1.75 -3.48 11.82
CA TYR A 80 3.10 -3.71 12.33
C TYR A 80 3.64 -2.45 13.01
N ASP A 81 4.27 -2.60 14.18
CA ASP A 81 5.06 -1.53 14.80
C ASP A 81 6.48 -1.55 14.19
N ILE A 82 6.79 -0.56 13.37
CA ILE A 82 8.05 -0.54 12.61
C ILE A 82 9.12 0.40 13.20
N LEU A 83 8.74 1.41 13.99
CA LEU A 83 9.66 2.34 14.61
C LEU A 83 9.11 2.86 15.92
N ASP A 84 9.95 2.83 16.96
CA ASP A 84 9.72 3.50 18.24
C ASP A 84 10.86 4.43 18.58
N ALA A 85 10.55 5.58 19.16
CA ALA A 85 11.52 6.56 19.61
C ALA A 85 11.09 7.17 20.96
N ALA A 86 11.84 6.89 22.02
CA ALA A 86 11.49 7.35 23.37
C ALA A 86 11.45 8.88 23.49
N GLY A 87 12.29 9.56 22.72
CA GLY A 87 12.35 11.02 22.62
C GLY A 87 11.32 11.67 21.67
N GLY A 88 10.41 10.84 21.12
CA GLY A 88 9.38 11.30 20.16
C GLY A 88 9.81 11.25 18.71
N ILE A 89 8.84 11.44 17.83
CA ILE A 89 9.02 11.40 16.38
C ILE A 89 8.67 12.76 15.79
N ASP A 90 9.54 13.25 14.90
CA ASP A 90 9.39 14.53 14.21
C ASP A 90 9.60 14.32 12.70
N GLY A 91 8.70 14.87 11.89
CA GLY A 91 8.71 14.69 10.46
C GLY A 91 7.98 13.43 9.99
N ARG A 92 8.11 13.12 8.68
CA ARG A 92 7.42 12.00 8.03
C ARG A 92 8.24 11.46 6.88
N PHE A 93 8.06 10.17 6.56
CA PHE A 93 8.50 9.58 5.31
C PHE A 93 7.66 10.09 4.13
N ASP A 94 8.26 10.13 2.95
CA ASP A 94 7.61 10.62 1.72
C ASP A 94 6.63 9.59 1.14
N ALA A 95 7.00 8.30 1.17
CA ALA A 95 6.20 7.24 0.61
C ALA A 95 6.48 5.88 1.25
N VAL A 96 5.53 4.96 1.08
CA VAL A 96 5.69 3.52 1.34
C VAL A 96 5.63 2.79 -0.01
N LEU A 97 6.58 1.92 -0.27
CA LEU A 97 6.69 1.15 -1.50
C LEU A 97 6.72 -0.35 -1.22
N PRO A 98 6.07 -1.20 -2.04
CA PRO A 98 5.34 -0.84 -3.25
C PRO A 98 3.98 -0.20 -2.93
N ASN A 99 3.48 0.58 -3.89
CA ASN A 99 2.14 1.16 -3.84
C ASN A 99 1.41 0.81 -5.15
N TYR A 100 0.40 -0.06 -5.04
CA TYR A 100 -0.42 -0.51 -6.16
C TYR A 100 -1.63 0.40 -6.35
N LEU A 101 -2.46 0.11 -7.35
CA LEU A 101 -3.58 1.00 -7.71
C LEU A 101 -4.48 1.32 -6.50
N PHE A 102 -4.85 0.32 -5.72
CA PHE A 102 -5.77 0.45 -4.58
C PHE A 102 -5.21 -0.06 -3.27
N LEU A 103 -4.10 -0.81 -3.30
CA LEU A 103 -3.51 -1.47 -2.15
C LEU A 103 -2.06 -1.03 -1.93
N GLY A 104 -1.64 -0.99 -0.67
CA GLY A 104 -0.28 -0.66 -0.29
C GLY A 104 -0.10 -0.62 1.20
N GLY A 105 1.04 -0.07 1.62
CA GLY A 105 1.31 0.26 3.01
C GLY A 105 0.95 1.72 3.31
N THR A 106 0.39 1.97 4.47
CA THR A 106 0.17 3.32 5.02
C THR A 106 0.80 3.43 6.40
N LEU A 107 1.30 4.62 6.73
CA LEU A 107 1.96 4.88 8.01
C LEU A 107 1.07 5.69 8.94
N ASP A 108 0.82 5.14 10.12
CA ASP A 108 0.17 5.83 11.23
C ASP A 108 1.25 6.34 12.20
N TYR A 109 1.24 7.65 12.46
CA TYR A 109 2.22 8.34 13.29
C TYR A 109 1.63 8.70 14.65
N ALA A 110 2.07 8.00 15.68
CA ALA A 110 1.86 8.41 17.07
C ALA A 110 3.04 9.30 17.57
N ALA A 111 2.93 9.79 18.77
CA ALA A 111 3.98 10.67 19.36
C ALA A 111 5.36 9.99 19.41
N ASN A 112 5.39 8.70 19.69
CA ASN A 112 6.62 7.92 19.93
C ASN A 112 6.72 6.66 19.07
N ALA A 113 5.75 6.40 18.16
CA ALA A 113 5.71 5.20 17.35
C ALA A 113 5.24 5.47 15.92
N ILE A 114 5.76 4.70 14.98
CA ILE A 114 5.24 4.60 13.60
C ILE A 114 4.76 3.18 13.40
N ARG A 115 3.51 3.06 12.96
CA ARG A 115 2.88 1.81 12.60
C ARG A 115 2.67 1.75 11.11
N LEU A 116 2.83 0.56 10.57
CA LEU A 116 2.55 0.22 9.19
C LEU A 116 1.24 -0.56 9.14
N ASP A 117 0.27 -0.05 8.42
CA ASP A 117 -0.98 -0.75 8.09
C ASP A 117 -0.91 -1.20 6.63
N ILE A 118 -1.18 -2.47 6.36
CA ILE A 118 -1.28 -3.00 5.00
C ILE A 118 -2.76 -3.07 4.61
N GLY A 119 -3.10 -2.43 3.51
CA GLY A 119 -4.50 -2.38 3.05
C GLY A 119 -4.75 -1.37 1.95
N ARG A 120 -5.88 -0.71 2.02
CA ARG A 120 -6.25 0.37 1.10
C ARG A 120 -5.27 1.54 1.21
N ASN A 121 -4.80 2.02 0.06
CA ASN A 121 -3.89 3.17 0.00
C ASN A 121 -4.59 4.53 -0.08
N GLY A 122 -5.92 4.56 0.09
CA GLY A 122 -6.75 5.77 0.02
C GLY A 122 -7.28 6.10 -1.38
N THR A 123 -6.83 5.42 -2.43
CA THR A 123 -7.39 5.57 -3.77
C THR A 123 -8.80 4.98 -3.81
N THR A 124 -9.83 5.78 -4.14
CA THR A 124 -11.20 5.29 -4.28
C THR A 124 -11.40 4.59 -5.62
N LEU A 125 -12.31 3.62 -5.68
CA LEU A 125 -12.64 2.94 -6.95
C LEU A 125 -13.16 3.95 -7.99
N ALA A 126 -13.95 4.93 -7.56
CA ALA A 126 -14.50 5.95 -8.44
C ALA A 126 -13.46 6.91 -9.03
N SER A 127 -12.29 7.08 -8.37
CA SER A 127 -11.24 8.00 -8.84
C SER A 127 -10.59 7.59 -10.15
N VAL A 128 -10.70 6.31 -10.54
CA VAL A 128 -10.16 5.78 -11.79
C VAL A 128 -11.23 5.63 -12.88
N ALA A 129 -12.50 5.94 -12.58
CA ALA A 129 -13.58 5.90 -13.55
C ALA A 129 -13.45 7.02 -14.60
N GLN A 130 -13.77 6.70 -15.86
CA GLN A 130 -13.71 7.65 -16.98
C GLN A 130 -15.10 8.12 -17.44
N THR A 131 -16.15 7.38 -17.10
CA THR A 131 -17.53 7.71 -17.49
C THR A 131 -18.45 7.80 -16.26
N PRO A 132 -19.57 8.53 -16.35
CA PRO A 132 -20.55 8.58 -15.26
C PRO A 132 -21.06 7.20 -14.84
N ASN A 133 -21.25 6.28 -15.80
CA ASN A 133 -21.67 4.90 -15.52
C ASN A 133 -20.60 4.13 -14.74
N GLN A 134 -19.34 4.22 -15.15
CA GLN A 134 -18.24 3.63 -14.41
C GLN A 134 -18.14 4.20 -12.99
N ALA A 135 -18.31 5.52 -12.83
CA ALA A 135 -18.27 6.16 -11.51
C ALA A 135 -19.44 5.69 -10.61
N ALA A 136 -20.63 5.52 -11.17
CA ALA A 136 -21.80 5.01 -10.44
C ALA A 136 -21.59 3.57 -9.98
N VAL A 137 -21.07 2.68 -10.86
CA VAL A 137 -20.75 1.29 -10.53
C VAL A 137 -19.64 1.24 -9.49
N ALA A 138 -18.56 1.99 -9.68
CA ALA A 138 -17.45 2.05 -8.74
C ALA A 138 -17.90 2.50 -7.35
N GLY A 139 -18.76 3.54 -7.28
CA GLY A 139 -19.37 4.00 -6.03
C GLY A 139 -20.25 2.93 -5.37
N ALA A 140 -21.07 2.23 -6.15
CA ALA A 140 -21.89 1.14 -5.63
C ALA A 140 -21.04 -0.01 -5.08
N VAL A 141 -19.97 -0.41 -5.80
CA VAL A 141 -19.06 -1.45 -5.32
C VAL A 141 -18.29 -0.99 -4.09
N GLU A 142 -17.87 0.27 -4.01
CA GLU A 142 -17.21 0.83 -2.81
C GLU A 142 -18.07 0.62 -1.55
N THR A 143 -19.41 0.71 -1.66
CA THR A 143 -20.32 0.51 -0.52
C THR A 143 -20.45 -0.95 -0.07
N LEU A 144 -20.07 -1.93 -0.91
CA LEU A 144 -20.09 -3.35 -0.54
C LEU A 144 -19.05 -3.66 0.54
N GLY A 145 -17.89 -3.01 0.46
CA GLY A 145 -16.85 -3.10 1.47
C GLY A 145 -16.13 -4.46 1.53
N ALA A 146 -15.25 -4.58 2.51
CA ALA A 146 -14.46 -5.79 2.75
C ALA A 146 -15.36 -7.01 3.03
N GLY A 147 -14.93 -8.18 2.56
CA GLY A 147 -15.68 -9.44 2.62
C GLY A 147 -16.60 -9.68 1.40
N ASN A 148 -16.79 -8.69 0.53
CA ASN A 148 -17.55 -8.87 -0.69
C ASN A 148 -16.61 -9.26 -1.86
N PRO A 149 -16.85 -10.41 -2.55
CA PRO A 149 -15.93 -10.89 -3.59
C PRO A 149 -15.75 -9.93 -4.78
N VAL A 150 -16.79 -9.16 -5.14
CA VAL A 150 -16.71 -8.18 -6.23
C VAL A 150 -15.82 -7.00 -5.83
N TYR A 151 -16.00 -6.50 -4.60
CA TYR A 151 -15.16 -5.44 -4.06
C TYR A 151 -13.69 -5.88 -3.99
N GLU A 152 -13.41 -7.03 -3.41
CA GLU A 152 -12.06 -7.56 -3.25
C GLU A 152 -11.39 -7.82 -4.61
N SER A 153 -12.12 -8.41 -5.57
CA SER A 153 -11.60 -8.62 -6.93
C SER A 153 -11.21 -7.32 -7.64
N LEU A 154 -11.96 -6.23 -7.41
CA LEU A 154 -11.62 -4.92 -7.98
C LEU A 154 -10.39 -4.29 -7.35
N LEU A 155 -10.16 -4.52 -6.05
CA LEU A 155 -8.95 -4.05 -5.37
C LEU A 155 -7.66 -4.62 -5.95
N LEU A 156 -7.75 -5.79 -6.60
CA LEU A 156 -6.64 -6.49 -7.23
C LEU A 156 -6.37 -6.05 -8.67
N SER A 157 -7.09 -5.05 -9.16
CA SER A 157 -6.83 -4.50 -10.49
C SER A 157 -5.40 -4.00 -10.60
N GLU A 158 -4.63 -4.53 -11.52
CA GLU A 158 -3.22 -4.17 -11.72
C GLU A 158 -3.05 -2.71 -12.15
N ASN A 159 -4.03 -2.18 -12.89
CA ASN A 159 -4.01 -0.83 -13.42
C ASN A 159 -5.42 -0.26 -13.62
N ALA A 160 -5.52 1.03 -13.86
CA ALA A 160 -6.79 1.73 -14.06
C ALA A 160 -7.61 1.15 -15.22
N ALA A 161 -6.96 0.74 -16.33
CA ALA A 161 -7.67 0.18 -17.49
C ALA A 161 -8.35 -1.16 -17.16
N THR A 162 -7.75 -1.98 -16.31
CA THR A 162 -8.35 -3.23 -15.83
C THR A 162 -9.56 -2.95 -14.95
N ALA A 163 -9.45 -2.01 -14.01
CA ALA A 163 -10.58 -1.59 -13.17
C ALA A 163 -11.74 -1.02 -14.00
N GLN A 164 -11.45 -0.16 -14.98
CA GLN A 164 -12.45 0.44 -15.86
C GLN A 164 -13.20 -0.59 -16.70
N ARG A 165 -12.50 -1.62 -17.22
CA ARG A 165 -13.15 -2.74 -17.93
C ARG A 165 -14.08 -3.52 -17.00
N ALA A 166 -13.67 -3.77 -15.77
CA ALA A 166 -14.51 -4.43 -14.78
C ALA A 166 -15.77 -3.60 -14.46
N PHE A 167 -15.64 -2.27 -14.33
CA PHE A 167 -16.81 -1.38 -14.15
C PHE A 167 -17.77 -1.45 -15.35
N GLN A 168 -17.25 -1.49 -16.58
CA GLN A 168 -18.07 -1.65 -17.78
C GLN A 168 -18.83 -2.98 -17.79
N GLN A 169 -18.17 -4.08 -17.45
CA GLN A 169 -18.82 -5.39 -17.35
C GLN A 169 -19.93 -5.41 -16.29
N LEU A 170 -19.69 -4.80 -15.13
CA LEU A 170 -20.66 -4.71 -14.04
C LEU A 170 -21.81 -3.76 -14.36
N SER A 171 -21.61 -2.73 -15.21
CA SER A 171 -22.67 -1.82 -15.64
C SER A 171 -23.67 -2.45 -16.60
N GLY A 172 -23.38 -3.63 -17.14
CA GLY A 172 -24.22 -4.29 -18.15
C GLY A 172 -24.18 -3.61 -19.51
N GLU A 173 -23.20 -2.72 -19.77
CA GLU A 173 -23.01 -2.14 -21.10
C GLU A 173 -22.58 -3.23 -22.09
N ILE A 174 -23.56 -3.73 -22.83
CA ILE A 174 -23.33 -4.62 -23.98
C ILE A 174 -22.71 -3.75 -25.08
N TYR A 175 -21.54 -4.14 -25.56
CA TYR A 175 -20.90 -3.44 -26.68
C TYR A 175 -21.87 -3.32 -27.87
N PRO A 176 -22.04 -2.13 -28.47
CA PRO A 176 -22.89 -1.92 -29.65
C PRO A 176 -22.53 -2.81 -30.85
N ALA A 177 -21.30 -3.36 -30.88
CA ALA A 177 -20.82 -4.25 -31.93
C ALA A 177 -21.60 -5.60 -32.00
N LEU A 178 -22.21 -6.05 -30.90
CA LEU A 178 -23.03 -7.28 -30.91
C LEU A 178 -24.47 -7.00 -31.39
N ALA A 179 -24.98 -5.78 -31.21
CA ALA A 179 -26.31 -5.42 -31.72
C ALA A 179 -26.34 -5.32 -33.26
N GLY A 180 -25.22 -4.97 -33.90
CA GLY A 180 -25.11 -4.94 -35.35
C GLY A 180 -25.05 -6.30 -36.03
N LEU A 181 -24.62 -7.34 -35.34
CA LEU A 181 -24.53 -8.73 -35.86
C LEU A 181 -25.88 -9.45 -35.84
N LEU A 182 -26.81 -9.03 -34.96
CA LEU A 182 -28.14 -9.66 -34.85
C LEU A 182 -29.19 -9.05 -35.79
N LEU A 183 -28.89 -7.90 -36.43
CA LEU A 183 -29.81 -7.20 -37.33
C LEU A 183 -29.54 -7.49 -38.82
N ASN A 184 -28.55 -8.29 -39.17
CA ASN A 184 -28.18 -8.55 -40.55
C ASN A 184 -28.56 -9.95 -41.05
N ASP A 185 -29.44 -10.67 -40.34
CA ASP A 185 -29.93 -11.98 -40.71
C ASP A 185 -31.48 -11.98 -40.80
N SER A 186 -32.00 -11.09 -41.67
CA SER A 186 -33.43 -11.07 -42.06
C SER A 186 -33.54 -10.84 -43.54
#